data_55f2683a155913c8b5e27a0b9561b9b4
#
_entry.id   55f2683a155913c8b5e27a0b9561b9b4
#
_cell.length_a   1.000
_cell.length_b   1.000
_cell.length_c   1.000
_cell.angle_alpha   90.00
_cell.angle_beta   90.00
_cell.angle_gamma   90.00
#
_symmetry.space_group_name_H-M   'P 1'
#
loop_
_entity.id
_entity.type
_entity.pdbx_description
1 polymer ?
#
loop_
_entity_poly.entity_id
_entity_poly.type
_entity_poly.pdbx_seq_one_letter_code
_entity_poly.pdbx_strand_id
1 'polypeptide(L)'
;VNPFRPMSDLPTIDELTAGLIWYIQEARKLGYHIFMGTLLPIEGWRTYAPFRETLKNQVNDFIRSTDLIDTCIDFDKEVRDPAHPAAFRAGYDSGDHLHPSAAAYEAMGRLAFRSL
;
A
#
# COMPACT_ATOMS: atom_id res chain seq x y z
N VAL A 1 4.55 -9.38 -3.97
CA VAL A 1 3.81 -10.54 -4.51
C VAL A 1 4.04 -10.65 -6.00
N ASN A 2 4.46 -11.82 -6.46
CA ASN A 2 4.58 -12.09 -7.89
C ASN A 2 3.17 -12.20 -8.49
N PRO A 3 2.77 -11.34 -9.45
CA PRO A 3 1.42 -11.36 -10.02
C PRO A 3 1.12 -12.62 -10.83
N PHE A 4 2.15 -13.38 -11.22
CA PHE A 4 1.99 -14.60 -12.02
C PHE A 4 2.01 -15.88 -11.18
N ARG A 5 2.19 -15.79 -9.86
CA ARG A 5 2.10 -16.96 -8.98
C ARG A 5 0.67 -17.49 -8.94
N PRO A 6 0.48 -18.81 -8.92
CA PRO A 6 -0.83 -19.39 -8.64
C PRO A 6 -1.38 -18.88 -7.29
N MET A 7 -2.69 -18.74 -7.20
CA MET A 7 -3.32 -18.24 -5.97
C MET A 7 -2.98 -19.11 -4.76
N SER A 8 -2.85 -20.44 -4.95
CA SER A 8 -2.48 -21.35 -3.87
C SER A 8 -1.07 -21.12 -3.31
N ASP A 9 -0.19 -20.47 -4.09
CA ASP A 9 1.19 -20.18 -3.68
C ASP A 9 1.36 -18.76 -3.14
N LEU A 10 0.29 -17.95 -3.14
CA LEU A 10 0.35 -16.59 -2.62
C LEU A 10 0.36 -16.62 -1.09
N PRO A 11 1.10 -15.69 -0.45
CA PRO A 11 1.09 -15.59 0.99
C PRO A 11 -0.31 -15.21 1.48
N THR A 12 -0.66 -15.71 2.67
CA THR A 12 -1.87 -15.30 3.37
C THR A 12 -1.66 -13.93 4.02
N ILE A 13 -2.75 -13.30 4.45
CA ILE A 13 -2.64 -12.05 5.22
C ILE A 13 -1.82 -12.27 6.50
N ASP A 14 -1.96 -13.40 7.16
CA ASP A 14 -1.21 -13.70 8.38
C ASP A 14 0.29 -13.82 8.10
N GLU A 15 0.68 -14.45 7.00
CA GLU A 15 2.07 -14.52 6.58
C GLU A 15 2.64 -13.14 6.24
N LEU A 16 1.88 -12.31 5.53
CA LEU A 16 2.31 -10.96 5.16
C LEU A 16 2.47 -10.07 6.38
N THR A 17 1.50 -10.09 7.30
CA THR A 17 1.59 -9.28 8.51
C THR A 17 2.72 -9.75 9.41
N ALA A 18 2.93 -11.06 9.54
CA ALA A 18 4.06 -11.60 10.30
C ALA A 18 5.40 -11.14 9.72
N GLY A 19 5.52 -11.12 8.39
CA GLY A 19 6.72 -10.62 7.71
C GLY A 19 6.95 -9.14 7.94
N LEU A 20 5.90 -8.32 7.85
CA LEU A 20 5.99 -6.89 8.13
C LEU A 20 6.38 -6.63 9.58
N ILE A 21 5.79 -7.33 10.53
CA ILE A 21 6.13 -7.23 11.95
C ILE A 21 7.60 -7.55 12.18
N TRP A 22 8.10 -8.60 11.53
CA TRP A 22 9.51 -8.98 11.65
C TRP A 22 10.42 -7.86 11.16
N TYR A 23 10.15 -7.27 10.00
CA TYR A 23 10.94 -6.15 9.48
C TYR A 23 10.88 -4.93 10.40
N ILE A 24 9.70 -4.61 10.92
CA ILE A 24 9.52 -3.49 11.84
C ILE A 24 10.36 -3.71 13.09
N GLN A 25 10.31 -4.90 13.67
CA GLN A 25 11.06 -5.23 14.88
C GLN A 25 12.56 -5.19 14.65
N GLU A 26 13.05 -5.68 13.51
CA GLU A 26 14.46 -5.62 13.16
C GLU A 26 14.93 -4.16 12.96
N ALA A 27 14.12 -3.33 12.31
CA ALA A 27 14.43 -1.92 12.13
C ALA A 27 14.48 -1.19 13.47
N ARG A 28 13.57 -1.51 14.38
CA ARG A 28 13.56 -0.90 15.73
C ARG A 28 14.78 -1.29 16.54
N LYS A 29 15.27 -2.51 16.42
CA LYS A 29 16.52 -2.95 17.08
C LYS A 29 17.70 -2.10 16.63
N LEU A 30 17.68 -1.60 15.40
CA LEU A 30 18.72 -0.73 14.85
C LEU A 30 18.48 0.75 15.17
N GLY A 31 17.43 1.10 15.90
CA GLY A 31 17.12 2.45 16.33
C GLY A 31 16.40 3.31 15.29
N TYR A 32 15.86 2.72 14.23
CA TYR A 32 15.14 3.48 13.22
C TYR A 32 13.74 3.92 13.69
N HIS A 33 13.36 5.11 13.29
CA HIS A 33 11.95 5.51 13.24
C HIS A 33 11.31 4.90 12.00
N ILE A 34 10.07 4.44 12.14
CA ILE A 34 9.41 3.69 11.08
C ILE A 34 8.21 4.46 10.56
N PHE A 35 8.30 4.87 9.30
CA PHE A 35 7.20 5.47 8.55
C PHE A 35 6.79 4.43 7.49
N MET A 36 5.52 4.07 7.48
CA MET A 36 5.04 3.03 6.57
C MET A 36 3.90 3.58 5.71
N GLY A 37 4.05 3.45 4.40
CA GLY A 37 3.03 3.84 3.44
C GLY A 37 2.04 2.71 3.17
N THR A 38 0.79 3.07 2.88
CA THR A 38 -0.20 2.12 2.43
C THR A 38 0.03 1.74 0.96
N LEU A 39 -0.48 0.57 0.58
CA LEU A 39 -0.46 0.10 -0.81
C LEU A 39 -1.48 0.88 -1.64
N LEU A 40 -1.14 1.15 -2.89
CA LEU A 40 -1.92 2.00 -3.79
C LEU A 40 -3.05 1.23 -4.49
N PRO A 41 -4.06 1.95 -5.03
CA PRO A 41 -5.10 1.32 -5.85
C PRO A 41 -4.54 0.63 -7.09
N ILE A 42 -5.11 -0.52 -7.46
CA ILE A 42 -4.64 -1.32 -8.60
C ILE A 42 -5.76 -1.79 -9.51
N GLU A 43 -7.00 -1.35 -9.33
CA GLU A 43 -8.09 -1.79 -10.19
C GLU A 43 -7.84 -1.36 -11.65
N GLY A 44 -8.02 -2.30 -12.55
CA GLY A 44 -7.72 -2.12 -13.97
C GLY A 44 -6.33 -2.59 -14.37
N TRP A 45 -5.43 -2.85 -13.41
CA TRP A 45 -4.13 -3.42 -13.73
C TRP A 45 -4.29 -4.82 -14.36
N ARG A 46 -3.43 -5.12 -15.31
CA ARG A 46 -3.46 -6.33 -16.14
C ARG A 46 -3.74 -7.63 -15.39
N THR A 47 -3.18 -7.77 -14.21
CA THR A 47 -3.33 -8.97 -13.39
C THR A 47 -4.21 -8.76 -12.16
N TYR A 48 -5.02 -7.70 -12.16
CA TYR A 48 -5.96 -7.42 -11.08
C TYR A 48 -6.97 -8.56 -10.91
N ALA A 49 -7.28 -8.86 -9.67
CA ALA A 49 -8.31 -9.84 -9.32
C ALA A 49 -8.91 -9.48 -7.95
N PRO A 50 -10.17 -9.87 -7.68
CA PRO A 50 -10.81 -9.55 -6.39
C PRO A 50 -10.03 -10.02 -5.16
N PHE A 51 -9.37 -11.17 -5.23
CA PHE A 51 -8.58 -11.65 -4.09
C PHE A 51 -7.38 -10.75 -3.81
N ARG A 52 -6.79 -10.12 -4.83
CA ARG A 52 -5.69 -9.16 -4.67
C ARG A 52 -6.19 -7.87 -4.03
N GLU A 53 -7.36 -7.43 -4.40
CA GLU A 53 -8.01 -6.27 -3.78
C GLU A 53 -8.26 -6.52 -2.29
N THR A 54 -8.83 -7.68 -1.96
CA THR A 54 -9.08 -8.07 -0.57
C THR A 54 -7.79 -8.11 0.23
N LEU A 55 -6.75 -8.73 -0.30
CA LEU A 55 -5.46 -8.85 0.39
C LEU A 55 -4.80 -7.48 0.60
N LYS A 56 -4.83 -6.62 -0.44
CA LYS A 56 -4.32 -5.26 -0.36
C LYS A 56 -5.04 -4.48 0.76
N ASN A 57 -6.36 -4.57 0.81
CA ASN A 57 -7.15 -3.88 1.82
C ASN A 57 -6.84 -4.37 3.23
N GLN A 58 -6.65 -5.67 3.40
CA GLN A 58 -6.25 -6.25 4.69
C GLN A 58 -4.87 -5.77 5.13
N VAL A 59 -3.90 -5.72 4.20
CA VAL A 59 -2.57 -5.18 4.50
C VAL A 59 -2.67 -3.70 4.89
N ASN A 60 -3.45 -2.91 4.14
CA ASN A 60 -3.63 -1.50 4.46
C ASN A 60 -4.32 -1.28 5.81
N ASP A 61 -5.30 -2.11 6.14
CA ASP A 61 -5.95 -2.05 7.46
C ASP A 61 -4.94 -2.33 8.58
N PHE A 62 -4.05 -3.29 8.40
CA PHE A 62 -2.95 -3.54 9.33
C PHE A 62 -2.05 -2.31 9.46
N ILE A 63 -1.60 -1.73 8.35
CA ILE A 63 -0.70 -0.57 8.35
C ILE A 63 -1.35 0.63 9.07
N ARG A 64 -2.66 0.85 8.83
CA ARG A 64 -3.39 1.96 9.45
C ARG A 64 -3.63 1.78 10.94
N SER A 65 -3.71 0.54 11.42
CA SER A 65 -4.14 0.26 12.79
C SER A 65 -3.01 -0.17 13.73
N THR A 66 -1.86 -0.58 13.20
CA THR A 66 -0.77 -1.07 14.04
C THR A 66 -0.13 0.06 14.85
N ASP A 67 0.20 -0.22 16.10
CA ASP A 67 0.97 0.68 16.96
C ASP A 67 2.47 0.42 16.92
N LEU A 68 2.91 -0.52 16.07
CA LEU A 68 4.32 -0.91 15.97
C LEU A 68 5.16 0.08 15.15
N ILE A 69 4.53 0.96 14.38
CA ILE A 69 5.17 1.97 13.56
C ILE A 69 4.99 3.36 14.17
N ASP A 70 5.86 4.30 13.79
CA ASP A 70 5.78 5.67 14.30
C ASP A 70 4.73 6.49 13.55
N THR A 71 4.65 6.32 12.24
CA THR A 71 3.72 7.07 11.39
C THR A 71 3.25 6.22 10.22
N CYS A 72 1.94 6.20 10.02
CA CYS A 72 1.34 5.68 8.78
C CYS A 72 1.20 6.84 7.79
N ILE A 73 1.76 6.68 6.60
CA ILE A 73 1.55 7.62 5.50
C ILE A 73 0.49 7.01 4.59
N ASP A 74 -0.73 7.51 4.66
CA ASP A 74 -1.85 6.91 3.93
C ASP A 74 -1.88 7.39 2.47
N PHE A 75 -0.91 6.91 1.69
CA PHE A 75 -0.82 7.22 0.26
C PHE A 75 -2.07 6.78 -0.49
N ASP A 76 -2.63 5.64 -0.13
CA ASP A 76 -3.85 5.12 -0.76
C ASP A 76 -4.99 6.13 -0.66
N LYS A 77 -5.25 6.65 0.52
CA LYS A 77 -6.29 7.65 0.73
C LYS A 77 -6.05 8.92 -0.10
N GLU A 78 -4.78 9.33 -0.25
CA GLU A 78 -4.41 10.52 -1.00
C GLU A 78 -4.68 10.38 -2.49
N VAL A 79 -4.45 9.19 -3.06
CA VAL A 79 -4.46 9.01 -4.53
C VAL A 79 -5.66 8.24 -5.06
N ARG A 80 -6.44 7.59 -4.20
CA ARG A 80 -7.61 6.82 -4.64
C ARG A 80 -8.78 7.74 -5.00
N ASP A 81 -9.64 7.23 -5.88
CA ASP A 81 -10.90 7.88 -6.20
C ASP A 81 -11.84 7.77 -4.99
N PRO A 82 -12.31 8.88 -4.40
CA PRO A 82 -13.20 8.81 -3.25
C PRO A 82 -14.54 8.12 -3.54
N ALA A 83 -14.99 8.18 -4.79
CA ALA A 83 -16.24 7.57 -5.22
C ALA A 83 -16.06 6.09 -5.59
N HIS A 84 -14.83 5.67 -5.92
CA HIS A 84 -14.51 4.29 -6.31
C HIS A 84 -13.13 3.92 -5.79
N PRO A 85 -13.00 3.60 -4.48
CA PRO A 85 -11.69 3.52 -3.80
C PRO A 85 -10.72 2.44 -4.31
N ALA A 86 -11.21 1.48 -5.09
CA ALA A 86 -10.34 0.47 -5.68
C ALA A 86 -9.47 1.01 -6.83
N ALA A 87 -9.79 2.17 -7.36
CA ALA A 87 -9.12 2.80 -8.50
C ALA A 87 -8.42 4.11 -8.11
N PHE A 88 -7.45 4.50 -8.93
CA PHE A 88 -6.86 5.83 -8.80
C PHE A 88 -7.88 6.93 -9.10
N ARG A 89 -7.72 8.06 -8.42
CA ARG A 89 -8.37 9.32 -8.77
C ARG A 89 -8.06 9.70 -10.21
N ALA A 90 -9.00 10.37 -10.90
CA ALA A 90 -8.77 10.88 -12.25
C ALA A 90 -7.51 11.75 -12.29
N GLY A 91 -6.66 11.52 -13.28
CA GLY A 91 -5.39 12.21 -13.43
C GLY A 91 -4.23 11.67 -12.60
N TYR A 92 -4.47 10.69 -11.72
CA TYR A 92 -3.44 10.11 -10.84
C TYR A 92 -2.92 8.77 -11.32
N ASP A 93 -3.50 8.22 -12.36
CA ASP A 93 -3.09 6.95 -12.98
C ASP A 93 -2.14 7.26 -14.14
N SER A 94 -1.00 6.57 -14.20
CA SER A 94 -0.06 6.76 -15.33
C SER A 94 -0.56 6.16 -16.64
N GLY A 95 -1.59 5.33 -16.59
CA GLY A 95 -2.19 4.66 -17.74
C GLY A 95 -2.16 3.14 -17.65
N ASP A 96 -1.36 2.56 -16.76
CA ASP A 96 -1.26 1.11 -16.57
C ASP A 96 -2.08 0.60 -15.38
N HIS A 97 -2.73 1.49 -14.64
CA HIS A 97 -3.53 1.19 -13.45
C HIS A 97 -2.72 0.55 -12.31
N LEU A 98 -1.41 0.78 -12.31
CA LEU A 98 -0.49 0.29 -11.29
C LEU A 98 0.41 1.40 -10.77
N HIS A 99 1.02 2.17 -11.67
CA HIS A 99 1.94 3.24 -11.30
C HIS A 99 1.22 4.58 -11.21
N PRO A 100 1.54 5.39 -10.19
CA PRO A 100 1.02 6.76 -10.11
C PRO A 100 1.49 7.63 -11.28
N SER A 101 0.69 8.62 -11.64
CA SER A 101 1.11 9.69 -12.55
C SER A 101 2.07 10.65 -11.86
N ALA A 102 2.67 11.57 -12.63
CA ALA A 102 3.51 12.63 -12.07
C ALA A 102 2.74 13.46 -11.03
N ALA A 103 1.47 13.80 -11.30
CA ALA A 103 0.63 14.54 -10.36
C ALA A 103 0.40 13.76 -9.06
N ALA A 104 0.20 12.45 -9.15
CA ALA A 104 0.04 11.60 -7.98
C ALA A 104 1.33 11.53 -7.16
N TYR A 105 2.48 11.36 -7.81
CA TYR A 105 3.77 11.36 -7.11
C TYR A 105 4.01 12.69 -6.39
N GLU A 106 3.63 13.81 -6.99
CA GLU A 106 3.76 15.11 -6.35
C GLU A 106 2.88 15.21 -5.10
N ALA A 107 1.63 14.75 -5.18
CA ALA A 107 0.73 14.71 -4.02
C ALA A 107 1.25 13.80 -2.92
N MET A 108 1.79 12.63 -3.29
CA MET A 108 2.39 11.69 -2.35
C MET A 108 3.61 12.29 -1.66
N GLY A 109 4.46 12.99 -2.42
CA GLY A 109 5.64 13.65 -1.87
C GLY A 109 5.28 14.74 -0.86
N ARG A 110 4.26 15.55 -1.15
CA ARG A 110 3.77 16.55 -0.19
C ARG A 110 3.22 15.91 1.07
N LEU A 111 2.45 14.82 0.93
CA LEU A 111 1.90 14.09 2.08
C LEU A 111 3.03 13.52 2.94
N ALA A 112 4.02 12.90 2.33
CA ALA A 112 5.18 12.35 3.04
C ALA A 112 5.92 13.45 3.80
N PHE A 113 6.14 14.60 3.16
CA PHE A 113 6.81 15.75 3.80
C PHE A 113 6.03 16.25 5.03
N ARG A 114 4.70 16.37 4.91
CA ARG A 114 3.86 16.81 6.04
C ARG A 114 3.84 15.79 7.18
N SER A 115 4.19 14.54 6.90
CA SER A 115 4.16 13.46 7.90
C SER A 115 5.46 13.38 8.72
N LEU A 116 6.48 14.10 8.33
CA LEU A 116 7.80 14.09 9.02
C LEU A 116 7.77 14.79 10.38
#